data_7401146a28c4e91bd15fda20553fa9be
#
_entry.id   7401146a28c4e91bd15fda20553fa9be
#
_cell.length_a   1.000
_cell.length_b   1.000
_cell.length_c   1.000
_cell.angle_alpha   90.00
_cell.angle_beta   90.00
_cell.angle_gamma   90.00
#
_symmetry.space_group_name_H-M   'P 1'
#
loop_
_entity.id
_entity.type
_entity.pdbx_description
1 polymer ?
#
loop_
_entity_poly.entity_id
_entity_poly.type
_entity_poly.pdbx_seq_one_letter_code
_entity_poly.pdbx_strand_id
1 'polypeptide(L)'
;FLVTGNELKRINEELGISHHAKKDMFFELVPKGKTTENGFSTTFENGYKASVLWKQVYGAGTVIPFQITFFDNNGELVKDINYAILVKDPTGEVIYQNLGDETKPYRGIKASEGIDTQQIYIQSEGIHSMSLALTGTGVTEWESFVVSETQFEIGKSGELSVKTSIPDWIKNNAGWWADGLIDDNSFVSGIQWLISNGIMTIPPTEQGTGDEGNVIPDWIKNNAGWWAS
;
A
#
# COMPACT_ATOMS: atom_id res chain seq x y z
N PHE A 1 17.01 -9.44 15.59
CA PHE A 1 16.58 -10.56 16.43
C PHE A 1 17.69 -11.61 16.46
N LEU A 2 18.33 -11.82 17.60
CA LEU A 2 19.10 -13.02 17.87
C LEU A 2 18.25 -13.91 18.79
N VAL A 3 17.23 -14.54 18.22
CA VAL A 3 16.56 -15.67 18.85
C VAL A 3 17.52 -16.85 18.74
N THR A 4 17.76 -17.57 19.82
CA THR A 4 18.64 -18.74 19.79
C THR A 4 18.10 -19.78 18.81
N GLY A 5 18.98 -20.61 18.21
CA GLY A 5 18.55 -21.59 17.20
C GLY A 5 17.47 -22.56 17.69
N ASN A 6 17.38 -22.79 19.01
CA ASN A 6 16.36 -23.66 19.63
C ASN A 6 15.00 -22.95 19.76
N GLU A 7 14.97 -21.65 20.04
CA GLU A 7 13.73 -20.86 20.09
C GLU A 7 13.15 -20.65 18.70
N LEU A 8 14.01 -20.41 17.70
CA LEU A 8 13.59 -20.37 16.29
C LEU A 8 12.95 -21.68 15.84
N LYS A 9 13.51 -22.82 16.25
CA LYS A 9 12.97 -24.13 15.93
C LYS A 9 11.59 -24.33 16.55
N ARG A 10 11.41 -23.95 17.82
CA ARG A 10 10.13 -24.05 18.52
C ARG A 10 9.05 -23.14 17.91
N ILE A 11 9.40 -21.89 17.59
CA ILE A 11 8.49 -20.95 16.94
C ILE A 11 8.08 -21.46 15.54
N ASN A 12 9.02 -22.02 14.78
CA ASN A 12 8.72 -22.59 13.46
C ASN A 12 7.84 -23.84 13.55
N GLU A 13 8.04 -24.70 14.55
CA GLU A 13 7.21 -25.88 14.79
C GLU A 13 5.78 -25.50 15.25
N GLU A 14 5.63 -24.49 16.12
CA GLU A 14 4.34 -23.98 16.59
C GLU A 14 3.55 -23.24 15.49
N LEU A 15 4.25 -22.58 14.56
CA LEU A 15 3.63 -21.79 13.48
C LEU A 15 3.59 -22.50 12.13
N GLY A 16 4.15 -23.71 12.02
CA GLY A 16 4.19 -24.50 10.78
C GLY A 16 5.07 -23.88 9.66
N ILE A 17 6.10 -23.14 10.02
CA ILE A 17 6.99 -22.42 9.10
C ILE A 17 8.25 -23.27 8.79
N SER A 18 8.59 -23.42 7.52
CA SER A 18 9.76 -24.20 7.11
C SER A 18 11.08 -23.44 7.22
N HIS A 19 12.18 -24.20 7.46
CA HIS A 19 13.49 -23.78 7.95
C HIS A 19 14.34 -22.83 7.08
N HIS A 20 13.85 -22.19 6.03
CA HIS A 20 14.72 -21.61 5.00
C HIS A 20 14.88 -20.08 4.99
N ALA A 21 14.35 -19.31 5.94
CA ALA A 21 14.37 -17.86 5.84
C ALA A 21 14.84 -17.12 7.10
N LYS A 22 16.16 -17.03 7.30
CA LYS A 22 16.72 -16.08 8.28
C LYS A 22 16.53 -14.61 7.90
N LYS A 23 16.22 -14.32 6.64
CA LYS A 23 16.09 -12.94 6.11
C LYS A 23 14.64 -12.51 5.91
N ASP A 24 13.72 -13.48 5.76
CA ASP A 24 12.32 -13.22 5.37
C ASP A 24 11.31 -13.58 6.46
N MET A 25 11.77 -13.92 7.67
CA MET A 25 10.91 -14.39 8.77
C MET A 25 9.83 -13.37 9.18
N PHE A 26 10.07 -12.07 8.95
CA PHE A 26 9.07 -11.02 9.17
C PHE A 26 7.96 -11.01 8.10
N PHE A 27 8.24 -11.51 6.91
CA PHE A 27 7.30 -11.54 5.79
C PHE A 27 6.43 -12.79 5.76
N GLU A 28 6.91 -13.92 6.31
CA GLU A 28 6.15 -15.19 6.37
C GLU A 28 5.16 -15.25 7.56
N LEU A 29 5.35 -14.42 8.59
CA LEU A 29 4.44 -14.33 9.74
C LEU A 29 3.19 -13.48 9.48
N VAL A 30 3.11 -12.79 8.34
CA VAL A 30 1.85 -12.24 7.86
C VAL A 30 1.03 -13.42 7.36
N PRO A 31 -0.13 -13.73 7.99
CA PRO A 31 -1.04 -14.70 7.40
C PRO A 31 -1.24 -14.29 5.94
N LYS A 32 -1.19 -15.23 5.01
CA LYS A 32 -1.74 -15.05 3.66
C LYS A 32 -3.26 -14.84 3.79
N GLY A 33 -3.62 -13.79 4.50
CA GLY A 33 -4.97 -13.31 4.70
C GLY A 33 -5.23 -12.25 3.67
N LYS A 34 -6.15 -12.54 2.77
CA LYS A 34 -6.86 -11.62 1.88
C LYS A 34 -6.07 -10.34 1.61
N THR A 35 -5.57 -10.18 0.40
CA THR A 35 -5.07 -8.90 -0.10
C THR A 35 -6.04 -7.82 0.34
N THR A 36 -5.57 -6.92 1.19
CA THR A 36 -6.33 -5.75 1.65
C THR A 36 -6.33 -4.68 0.55
N GLU A 37 -6.34 -5.12 -0.69
CA GLU A 37 -6.34 -4.29 -1.88
C GLU A 37 -7.66 -4.41 -2.58
N ASN A 38 -8.23 -3.27 -2.91
CA ASN A 38 -9.30 -3.13 -3.87
C ASN A 38 -8.70 -2.91 -5.24
N GLY A 39 -9.44 -3.24 -6.29
CA GLY A 39 -8.96 -2.98 -7.62
C GLY A 39 -9.92 -3.45 -8.69
N PHE A 40 -9.60 -3.05 -9.91
CA PHE A 40 -10.24 -3.53 -11.11
C PHE A 40 -9.21 -3.68 -12.23
N SER A 41 -9.59 -4.42 -13.27
CA SER A 41 -8.83 -4.51 -14.51
C SER A 41 -9.72 -4.12 -15.66
N THR A 42 -9.12 -3.47 -16.65
CA THR A 42 -9.82 -3.09 -17.87
C THR A 42 -9.03 -3.51 -19.10
N THR A 43 -9.73 -3.73 -20.21
CA THR A 43 -9.13 -4.09 -21.51
C THR A 43 -9.49 -3.01 -22.52
N PHE A 44 -8.50 -2.50 -23.22
CA PHE A 44 -8.67 -1.53 -24.28
C PHE A 44 -8.98 -2.22 -25.62
N GLU A 45 -9.58 -1.50 -26.55
CA GLU A 45 -9.96 -2.05 -27.86
C GLU A 45 -8.76 -2.61 -28.67
N ASN A 46 -7.58 -2.06 -28.47
CA ASN A 46 -6.34 -2.57 -29.10
C ASN A 46 -5.76 -3.81 -28.38
N GLY A 47 -6.45 -4.34 -27.36
CA GLY A 47 -6.08 -5.53 -26.61
C GLY A 47 -5.14 -5.29 -25.43
N TYR A 48 -4.59 -4.07 -25.25
CA TYR A 48 -3.85 -3.72 -24.05
C TYR A 48 -4.75 -3.81 -22.83
N LYS A 49 -4.15 -3.96 -21.66
CA LYS A 49 -4.87 -4.05 -20.37
C LYS A 49 -4.27 -3.10 -19.35
N ALA A 50 -5.10 -2.64 -18.45
CA ALA A 50 -4.63 -1.95 -17.25
C ALA A 50 -5.22 -2.61 -16.00
N SER A 51 -4.42 -2.72 -14.96
CA SER A 51 -4.85 -3.07 -13.60
C SER A 51 -4.71 -1.84 -12.71
N VAL A 52 -5.74 -1.51 -11.98
CA VAL A 52 -5.77 -0.39 -11.03
C VAL A 52 -5.99 -0.96 -9.64
N LEU A 53 -5.07 -0.69 -8.73
CA LEU A 53 -5.12 -1.20 -7.35
C LEU A 53 -5.00 -0.05 -6.35
N TRP A 54 -5.69 -0.17 -5.22
CA TRP A 54 -5.52 0.69 -4.06
C TRP A 54 -5.76 -0.09 -2.77
N LYS A 55 -5.16 0.36 -1.67
CA LYS A 55 -5.35 -0.30 -0.37
C LYS A 55 -6.75 0.00 0.18
N GLN A 56 -7.40 -1.02 0.75
CA GLN A 56 -8.73 -0.89 1.37
C GLN A 56 -8.80 0.11 2.53
N VAL A 57 -7.66 0.46 3.13
CA VAL A 57 -7.58 1.46 4.21
C VAL A 57 -8.01 2.86 3.76
N TYR A 58 -7.98 3.12 2.46
CA TYR A 58 -8.41 4.39 1.89
C TYR A 58 -9.88 4.37 1.52
N GLY A 59 -10.59 5.43 1.81
CA GLY A 59 -11.99 5.62 1.48
C GLY A 59 -12.33 7.10 1.25
N ALA A 60 -13.61 7.42 1.19
CA ALA A 60 -14.08 8.79 1.02
C ALA A 60 -13.51 9.72 2.10
N GLY A 61 -13.21 10.96 1.71
CA GLY A 61 -12.55 11.96 2.56
C GLY A 61 -11.03 11.86 2.61
N THR A 62 -10.40 10.97 1.84
CA THR A 62 -8.94 10.79 1.84
C THR A 62 -8.33 10.90 0.45
N VAL A 63 -7.00 11.12 0.41
CA VAL A 63 -6.22 10.96 -0.82
C VAL A 63 -5.90 9.48 -0.99
N ILE A 64 -6.34 8.91 -2.11
CA ILE A 64 -6.14 7.50 -2.43
C ILE A 64 -5.02 7.36 -3.46
N PRO A 65 -3.94 6.63 -3.15
CA PRO A 65 -2.92 6.28 -4.13
C PRO A 65 -3.43 5.13 -5.02
N PHE A 66 -3.83 5.41 -6.24
CA PHE A 66 -4.18 4.42 -7.24
C PHE A 66 -2.93 3.99 -8.01
N GLN A 67 -2.51 2.76 -7.81
CA GLN A 67 -1.43 2.16 -8.60
C GLN A 67 -2.00 1.60 -9.89
N ILE A 68 -1.49 2.05 -11.04
CA ILE A 68 -1.92 1.66 -12.36
C ILE A 68 -0.78 0.90 -13.03
N THR A 69 -1.07 -0.31 -13.50
CA THR A 69 -0.09 -1.18 -14.18
C THR A 69 -0.62 -1.54 -15.56
N PHE A 70 0.23 -1.43 -16.57
CA PHE A 70 -0.14 -1.65 -17.97
C PHE A 70 0.47 -2.92 -18.55
N PHE A 71 -0.35 -3.67 -19.29
CA PHE A 71 0.03 -4.93 -19.93
C PHE A 71 -0.33 -4.92 -21.41
N ASP A 72 0.44 -5.63 -22.20
CA ASP A 72 0.14 -5.91 -23.61
C ASP A 72 -0.89 -7.05 -23.76
N ASN A 73 -1.16 -7.43 -25.02
CA ASN A 73 -2.09 -8.50 -25.36
C ASN A 73 -1.65 -9.88 -24.85
N ASN A 74 -0.36 -10.07 -24.59
CA ASN A 74 0.21 -11.31 -24.07
C ASN A 74 0.22 -11.34 -22.55
N GLY A 75 -0.11 -10.22 -21.89
CA GLY A 75 -0.03 -10.05 -20.45
C GLY A 75 1.35 -9.66 -19.96
N GLU A 76 2.24 -9.25 -20.85
CA GLU A 76 3.56 -8.74 -20.50
C GLU A 76 3.48 -7.25 -20.11
N LEU A 77 4.32 -6.83 -19.16
CA LEU A 77 4.39 -5.46 -18.68
C LEU A 77 4.87 -4.51 -19.80
N VAL A 78 4.07 -3.47 -20.07
CA VAL A 78 4.41 -2.48 -21.10
C VAL A 78 5.14 -1.31 -20.50
N LYS A 79 6.44 -1.20 -20.77
CA LYS A 79 7.24 -0.04 -20.37
C LYS A 79 7.03 1.15 -21.30
N ASP A 80 7.34 2.34 -20.80
CA ASP A 80 7.24 3.60 -21.55
C ASP A 80 5.84 3.86 -22.16
N ILE A 81 4.77 3.35 -21.56
CA ILE A 81 3.40 3.64 -22.00
C ILE A 81 3.00 5.05 -21.61
N ASN A 82 2.36 5.77 -22.54
CA ASN A 82 1.80 7.09 -22.30
C ASN A 82 0.29 6.99 -22.17
N TYR A 83 -0.27 7.66 -21.15
CA TYR A 83 -1.69 7.58 -20.86
C TYR A 83 -2.23 8.90 -20.26
N ALA A 84 -3.52 9.09 -20.33
CA ALA A 84 -4.24 10.12 -19.61
C ALA A 84 -5.28 9.47 -18.68
N ILE A 85 -5.64 10.17 -17.62
CA ILE A 85 -6.62 9.70 -16.63
C ILE A 85 -7.63 10.79 -16.34
N LEU A 86 -8.90 10.38 -16.18
CA LEU A 86 -9.99 11.21 -15.72
C LEU A 86 -10.85 10.40 -14.75
N VAL A 87 -11.21 11.00 -13.61
CA VAL A 87 -12.08 10.38 -12.60
C VAL A 87 -13.30 11.27 -12.35
N LYS A 88 -14.47 10.63 -12.35
CA LYS A 88 -15.74 11.28 -12.00
C LYS A 88 -16.30 10.70 -10.72
N ASP A 89 -16.97 11.55 -9.97
CA ASP A 89 -17.71 11.17 -8.78
C ASP A 89 -19.05 10.49 -9.11
N PRO A 90 -19.83 10.01 -8.09
CA PRO A 90 -21.13 9.40 -8.32
C PRO A 90 -22.18 10.32 -8.97
N THR A 91 -21.96 11.63 -8.99
CA THR A 91 -22.86 12.62 -9.66
C THR A 91 -22.46 12.82 -11.13
N GLY A 92 -21.31 12.30 -11.56
CA GLY A 92 -20.74 12.48 -12.89
C GLY A 92 -19.85 13.70 -13.02
N GLU A 93 -19.58 14.42 -11.91
CA GLU A 93 -18.65 15.55 -11.90
C GLU A 93 -17.21 15.06 -11.98
N VAL A 94 -16.38 15.75 -12.77
CA VAL A 94 -14.93 15.45 -12.87
C VAL A 94 -14.23 15.95 -11.62
N ILE A 95 -13.74 15.00 -10.81
CA ILE A 95 -13.02 15.29 -9.57
C ILE A 95 -11.50 15.22 -9.72
N TYR A 96 -11.03 14.57 -10.78
CA TYR A 96 -9.61 14.48 -11.07
C TYR A 96 -9.38 14.28 -12.56
N GLN A 97 -8.37 14.96 -13.08
CA GLN A 97 -7.84 14.68 -14.42
C GLN A 97 -6.33 14.95 -14.45
N ASN A 98 -5.62 14.11 -15.20
CA ASN A 98 -4.22 14.33 -15.53
C ASN A 98 -3.98 13.91 -16.98
N LEU A 99 -3.76 14.93 -17.81
CA LEU A 99 -3.55 14.78 -19.26
C LEU A 99 -2.06 14.79 -19.62
N GLY A 100 -1.19 14.85 -18.60
CA GLY A 100 0.25 14.93 -18.75
C GLY A 100 0.73 16.36 -19.01
N ASP A 101 1.99 16.46 -19.40
CA ASP A 101 2.70 17.71 -19.65
C ASP A 101 2.77 17.99 -21.16
N GLU A 102 2.04 19.01 -21.61
CA GLU A 102 1.97 19.40 -23.04
C GLU A 102 3.32 19.85 -23.63
N THR A 103 4.31 20.14 -22.78
CA THR A 103 5.67 20.51 -23.23
C THR A 103 6.52 19.30 -23.62
N LYS A 104 6.04 18.09 -23.34
CA LYS A 104 6.73 16.83 -23.64
C LYS A 104 6.51 16.42 -25.11
N PRO A 105 7.45 15.65 -25.70
CA PRO A 105 7.33 15.15 -27.08
C PRO A 105 6.32 13.99 -27.20
N TYR A 106 5.43 13.82 -26.23
CA TYR A 106 4.36 12.82 -26.19
C TYR A 106 3.21 13.38 -25.37
N ARG A 107 1.99 12.98 -25.68
CA ARG A 107 0.81 13.30 -24.86
C ARG A 107 0.64 12.30 -23.75
N GLY A 108 0.12 12.82 -22.63
CA GLY A 108 -0.19 12.00 -21.47
C GLY A 108 0.93 11.95 -20.44
N ILE A 109 0.69 11.14 -19.43
CA ILE A 109 1.63 10.80 -18.37
C ILE A 109 2.45 9.61 -18.84
N LYS A 110 3.75 9.63 -18.62
CA LYS A 110 4.61 8.52 -18.98
C LYS A 110 4.82 7.55 -17.83
N ALA A 111 4.29 6.35 -17.96
CA ALA A 111 4.60 5.24 -17.06
C ALA A 111 5.85 4.50 -17.59
N SER A 112 7.05 4.98 -17.22
CA SER A 112 8.32 4.51 -17.77
C SER A 112 8.57 3.03 -17.48
N GLU A 113 8.23 2.55 -16.30
CA GLU A 113 8.36 1.14 -15.93
C GLU A 113 7.06 0.34 -16.13
N GLY A 114 6.06 0.89 -16.81
CA GLY A 114 4.75 0.27 -17.00
C GLY A 114 3.87 0.32 -15.76
N ILE A 115 4.33 0.99 -14.72
CA ILE A 115 3.62 1.20 -13.45
C ILE A 115 3.69 2.67 -13.11
N ASP A 116 2.56 3.23 -12.67
CA ASP A 116 2.47 4.60 -12.16
C ASP A 116 1.49 4.68 -10.99
N THR A 117 1.59 5.74 -10.19
CA THR A 117 0.70 5.96 -9.04
C THR A 117 0.14 7.36 -9.07
N GLN A 118 -1.19 7.47 -9.16
CA GLN A 118 -1.90 8.74 -9.12
C GLN A 118 -2.51 8.96 -7.75
N GLN A 119 -2.21 10.11 -7.15
CA GLN A 119 -2.74 10.54 -5.85
C GLN A 119 -4.03 11.32 -6.08
N ILE A 120 -5.19 10.72 -5.75
CA ILE A 120 -6.50 11.29 -6.05
C ILE A 120 -7.29 11.50 -4.77
N TYR A 121 -7.72 12.72 -4.50
CA TYR A 121 -8.63 13.00 -3.40
C TYR A 121 -10.06 12.60 -3.80
N ILE A 122 -10.63 11.65 -3.07
CA ILE A 122 -12.01 11.19 -3.26
C ILE A 122 -12.87 11.74 -2.13
N GLN A 123 -13.77 12.66 -2.44
CA GLN A 123 -14.58 13.33 -1.45
C GLN A 123 -15.77 12.50 -0.96
N SER A 124 -16.45 11.80 -1.86
CA SER A 124 -17.71 11.13 -1.61
C SER A 124 -17.60 9.59 -1.69
N GLU A 125 -18.51 8.91 -0.99
CA GLU A 125 -18.74 7.48 -1.15
C GLU A 125 -19.55 7.18 -2.41
N GLY A 126 -19.54 5.92 -2.84
CA GLY A 126 -20.37 5.41 -3.92
C GLY A 126 -19.60 5.03 -5.17
N ILE A 127 -20.34 4.91 -6.28
CA ILE A 127 -19.81 4.44 -7.55
C ILE A 127 -19.19 5.62 -8.30
N HIS A 128 -17.88 5.54 -8.49
CA HIS A 128 -17.09 6.47 -9.29
C HIS A 128 -16.80 5.85 -10.66
N SER A 129 -16.41 6.65 -11.65
CA SER A 129 -15.84 6.13 -12.89
C SER A 129 -14.43 6.65 -13.12
N MET A 130 -13.59 5.79 -13.67
CA MET A 130 -12.23 6.11 -14.10
C MET A 130 -12.11 5.82 -15.59
N SER A 131 -11.75 6.84 -16.36
CA SER A 131 -11.40 6.71 -17.77
C SER A 131 -9.88 6.77 -17.89
N LEU A 132 -9.30 5.76 -18.56
CA LEU A 132 -7.91 5.71 -18.95
C LEU A 132 -7.84 5.80 -20.47
N ALA A 133 -7.02 6.69 -21.00
CA ALA A 133 -6.75 6.81 -22.41
C ALA A 133 -5.28 6.50 -22.69
N LEU A 134 -4.98 5.47 -23.45
CA LEU A 134 -3.63 5.21 -23.94
C LEU A 134 -3.35 6.11 -25.13
N THR A 135 -2.24 6.85 -25.06
CA THR A 135 -1.93 7.90 -26.04
C THR A 135 -0.70 7.61 -26.88
N GLY A 136 0.12 6.63 -26.48
CA GLY A 136 1.33 6.27 -27.22
C GLY A 136 2.31 5.44 -26.41
N THR A 137 3.50 5.26 -26.96
CA THR A 137 4.63 4.58 -26.32
C THR A 137 5.92 5.33 -26.56
N GLY A 138 6.75 5.41 -25.54
CA GLY A 138 8.04 6.13 -25.61
C GLY A 138 7.85 7.62 -25.87
N VAL A 139 8.32 8.09 -27.02
CA VAL A 139 8.14 9.46 -27.52
C VAL A 139 7.17 9.54 -28.70
N THR A 140 6.53 8.41 -29.03
CA THR A 140 5.62 8.29 -30.18
C THR A 140 4.18 8.37 -29.71
N GLU A 141 3.44 9.35 -30.23
CA GLU A 141 1.99 9.41 -30.10
C GLU A 141 1.33 8.45 -31.10
N TRP A 142 0.24 7.82 -30.68
CA TRP A 142 -0.60 7.05 -31.58
C TRP A 142 -1.57 7.97 -32.34
N GLU A 143 -1.90 7.63 -33.57
CA GLU A 143 -2.84 8.39 -34.39
C GLU A 143 -4.24 8.46 -33.77
N SER A 144 -4.63 7.40 -33.04
CA SER A 144 -5.89 7.32 -32.31
C SER A 144 -5.65 6.86 -30.88
N PHE A 145 -6.23 7.59 -29.92
CA PHE A 145 -6.20 7.20 -28.52
C PHE A 145 -7.20 6.07 -28.27
N VAL A 146 -6.82 5.14 -27.42
CA VAL A 146 -7.70 4.02 -27.02
C VAL A 146 -8.15 4.28 -25.60
N VAL A 147 -9.45 4.40 -25.43
CA VAL A 147 -10.05 4.75 -24.12
C VAL A 147 -10.78 3.55 -23.54
N SER A 148 -10.64 3.37 -22.24
CA SER A 148 -11.46 2.47 -21.45
C SER A 148 -12.01 3.21 -20.24
N GLU A 149 -13.30 3.03 -19.94
CA GLU A 149 -13.96 3.56 -18.75
C GLU A 149 -14.45 2.39 -17.89
N THR A 150 -14.15 2.46 -16.60
CA THR A 150 -14.53 1.43 -15.63
C THR A 150 -15.13 2.08 -14.39
N GLN A 151 -16.21 1.50 -13.88
CA GLN A 151 -16.81 1.89 -12.61
C GLN A 151 -16.14 1.15 -11.45
N PHE A 152 -15.97 1.86 -10.33
CA PHE A 152 -15.45 1.30 -9.09
C PHE A 152 -16.15 1.94 -7.88
N GLU A 153 -16.23 1.20 -6.79
CA GLU A 153 -16.91 1.65 -5.58
C GLU A 153 -15.90 2.09 -4.53
N ILE A 154 -16.16 3.25 -3.94
CA ILE A 154 -15.43 3.76 -2.78
C ILE A 154 -16.40 3.79 -1.58
N GLY A 155 -16.03 3.09 -0.53
CA GLY A 155 -16.74 3.14 0.75
C GLY A 155 -16.22 4.25 1.67
N LYS A 156 -16.77 4.30 2.89
CA LYS A 156 -16.30 5.23 3.93
C LYS A 156 -14.85 4.98 4.29
N SER A 157 -14.09 6.03 4.44
CA SER A 157 -12.80 5.98 5.10
C SER A 157 -13.01 5.52 6.55
N GLY A 158 -12.36 4.42 6.93
CA GLY A 158 -12.45 3.89 8.27
C GLY A 158 -13.62 2.93 8.57
N GLU A 159 -14.59 2.73 7.65
CA GLU A 159 -15.46 1.54 7.66
C GLU A 159 -14.81 0.33 6.99
N LEU A 160 -13.52 0.20 7.10
CA LEU A 160 -13.00 -1.12 7.20
C LEU A 160 -13.56 -1.67 8.50
N SER A 161 -14.49 -2.61 8.43
CA SER A 161 -14.55 -3.68 9.41
C SER A 161 -13.33 -4.62 9.20
N VAL A 162 -12.14 -4.08 8.96
CA VAL A 162 -11.00 -4.59 9.64
C VAL A 162 -11.33 -4.27 11.10
N LYS A 163 -11.85 -5.24 11.86
CA LYS A 163 -11.33 -5.38 13.20
C LYS A 163 -9.84 -5.20 12.99
N THR A 164 -9.32 -4.02 13.27
CA THR A 164 -7.94 -3.83 13.65
C THR A 164 -7.81 -4.53 15.01
N SER A 165 -8.01 -5.85 14.98
CA SER A 165 -7.44 -6.65 16.04
C SER A 165 -5.97 -6.47 15.80
N ILE A 166 -5.36 -5.64 16.62
CA ILE A 166 -3.91 -5.57 16.71
C ILE A 166 -3.46 -7.03 16.73
N PRO A 167 -2.67 -7.48 15.76
CA PRO A 167 -2.30 -8.88 15.69
C PRO A 167 -1.71 -9.32 17.01
N ASP A 168 -2.06 -10.50 17.50
CA ASP A 168 -1.62 -11.01 18.81
C ASP A 168 -0.08 -11.01 18.94
N TRP A 169 0.65 -11.16 17.85
CA TRP A 169 2.11 -11.09 17.86
C TRP A 169 2.64 -9.70 18.28
N ILE A 170 1.90 -8.60 18.04
CA ILE A 170 2.28 -7.25 18.48
C ILE A 170 2.14 -7.15 19.98
N LYS A 171 1.07 -7.72 20.55
CA LYS A 171 0.89 -7.82 21.98
C LYS A 171 2.02 -8.62 22.62
N ASN A 172 2.36 -9.77 22.02
CA ASN A 172 3.47 -10.60 22.47
C ASN A 172 4.81 -9.82 22.44
N ASN A 173 5.09 -9.09 21.36
CA ASN A 173 6.28 -8.25 21.28
C ASN A 173 6.31 -7.16 22.33
N ALA A 174 5.18 -6.52 22.62
CA ALA A 174 5.08 -5.51 23.67
C ALA A 174 5.33 -6.11 25.06
N GLY A 175 4.78 -7.31 25.33
CA GLY A 175 5.03 -8.06 26.56
C GLY A 175 6.49 -8.45 26.70
N TRP A 176 7.09 -9.06 25.67
CA TRP A 176 8.50 -9.45 25.67
C TRP A 176 9.46 -8.26 25.84
N TRP A 177 9.11 -7.13 25.26
CA TRP A 177 9.89 -5.91 25.44
C TRP A 177 9.75 -5.36 26.87
N ALA A 178 8.55 -5.35 27.44
CA ALA A 178 8.34 -4.96 28.84
C ALA A 178 9.08 -5.86 29.81
N ASP A 179 9.14 -7.17 29.55
CA ASP A 179 9.84 -8.18 30.34
C ASP A 179 11.38 -8.19 30.07
N GLY A 180 11.86 -7.35 29.17
CA GLY A 180 13.28 -7.28 28.82
C GLY A 180 13.80 -8.44 27.99
N LEU A 181 12.90 -9.25 27.41
CA LEU A 181 13.23 -10.39 26.56
C LEU A 181 13.67 -9.98 25.15
N ILE A 182 13.28 -8.81 24.69
CA ILE A 182 13.75 -8.16 23.46
C ILE A 182 14.24 -6.75 23.77
N ASP A 183 15.21 -6.27 23.01
CA ASP A 183 15.78 -4.94 23.14
C ASP A 183 14.91 -3.84 22.51
N ASP A 184 15.24 -2.58 22.79
CA ASP A 184 14.51 -1.40 22.29
C ASP A 184 14.54 -1.35 20.75
N ASN A 185 15.67 -1.70 20.11
CA ASN A 185 15.80 -1.67 18.65
C ASN A 185 14.87 -2.70 17.98
N SER A 186 14.75 -3.86 18.57
CA SER A 186 13.86 -4.92 18.09
C SER A 186 12.39 -4.48 18.17
N PHE A 187 11.99 -3.86 19.28
CA PHE A 187 10.63 -3.34 19.45
C PHE A 187 10.35 -2.20 18.45
N VAL A 188 11.25 -1.22 18.34
CA VAL A 188 11.13 -0.09 17.39
C VAL A 188 11.06 -0.57 15.94
N SER A 189 11.83 -1.61 15.57
CA SER A 189 11.76 -2.21 14.23
C SER A 189 10.38 -2.80 13.94
N GLY A 190 9.73 -3.41 14.93
CA GLY A 190 8.35 -3.88 14.83
C GLY A 190 7.36 -2.74 14.58
N ILE A 191 7.48 -1.63 15.31
CA ILE A 191 6.66 -0.43 15.12
C ILE A 191 6.90 0.20 13.73
N GLN A 192 8.14 0.31 13.29
CA GLN A 192 8.49 0.81 11.96
C GLN A 192 7.86 -0.05 10.85
N TRP A 193 7.86 -1.36 11.04
CA TRP A 193 7.20 -2.27 10.11
C TRP A 193 5.69 -2.00 10.03
N LEU A 194 5.00 -1.79 11.16
CA LEU A 194 3.57 -1.46 11.20
C LEU A 194 3.27 -0.16 10.44
N ILE A 195 4.13 0.85 10.60
CA ILE A 195 4.01 2.14 9.91
C ILE A 195 4.22 1.95 8.41
N SER A 196 5.30 1.25 8.02
CA SER A 196 5.65 1.01 6.62
C SER A 196 4.60 0.18 5.87
N ASN A 197 3.85 -0.67 6.58
CA ASN A 197 2.77 -1.47 6.01
C ASN A 197 1.38 -0.81 6.15
N GLY A 198 1.31 0.44 6.63
CA GLY A 198 0.08 1.20 6.75
C GLY A 198 -0.91 0.66 7.80
N ILE A 199 -0.45 -0.22 8.71
CA ILE A 199 -1.25 -0.74 9.83
C ILE A 199 -1.33 0.31 10.93
N MET A 200 -0.29 1.13 11.08
CA MET A 200 -0.20 2.25 12.01
C MET A 200 0.11 3.54 11.24
N THR A 201 -0.71 4.57 11.48
CA THR A 201 -0.46 5.91 10.93
C THR A 201 -0.02 6.83 12.06
N ILE A 202 1.14 7.45 11.92
CA ILE A 202 1.61 8.51 12.83
C ILE A 202 1.28 9.84 12.18
N PRO A 203 0.51 10.73 12.83
CA PRO A 203 0.34 12.08 12.36
C PRO A 203 1.70 12.77 12.20
N PRO A 204 1.90 13.66 11.23
CA PRO A 204 3.12 14.44 11.12
C PRO A 204 3.32 15.21 12.44
N THR A 205 4.42 14.90 13.13
CA THR A 205 4.85 15.59 14.35
C THR A 205 6.12 16.36 14.02
N GLU A 206 6.32 17.50 14.66
CA GLU A 206 7.62 18.18 14.60
C GLU A 206 8.69 17.24 15.16
N GLN A 207 9.76 17.04 14.40
CA GLN A 207 10.88 16.22 14.83
C GLN A 207 11.56 16.94 15.99
N GLY A 208 11.40 16.42 17.20
CA GLY A 208 12.14 16.88 18.35
C GLY A 208 13.64 16.63 18.13
N THR A 209 14.47 17.57 18.57
CA THR A 209 15.91 17.34 18.72
C THR A 209 16.08 16.31 19.83
N GLY A 210 16.19 15.02 19.45
CA GLY A 210 16.51 13.97 20.40
C GLY A 210 17.89 14.23 21.01
N ASP A 211 18.00 14.19 22.33
CA ASP A 211 19.28 14.09 22.98
C ASP A 211 20.02 12.82 22.52
N GLU A 212 21.34 12.88 22.44
CA GLU A 212 22.20 11.76 22.07
C GLU A 212 22.09 10.62 23.09
N GLY A 213 21.11 9.79 22.94
CA GLY A 213 20.80 8.64 23.78
C GLY A 213 19.33 8.32 23.68
N ASN A 214 18.93 7.63 22.62
CA ASN A 214 17.55 7.11 22.41
C ASN A 214 17.22 6.03 23.46
N VAL A 215 17.14 6.41 24.73
CA VAL A 215 16.63 5.54 25.79
C VAL A 215 15.14 5.74 25.86
N ILE A 216 14.39 4.71 25.51
CA ILE A 216 12.93 4.73 25.70
C ILE A 216 12.67 4.72 27.22
N PRO A 217 11.93 5.71 27.78
CA PRO A 217 11.64 5.77 29.20
C PRO A 217 10.94 4.52 29.72
N ASP A 218 11.31 4.06 30.93
CA ASP A 218 10.76 2.84 31.53
C ASP A 218 9.23 2.85 31.68
N TRP A 219 8.62 4.02 31.84
CA TRP A 219 7.15 4.12 31.92
C TRP A 219 6.46 3.69 30.62
N ILE A 220 7.11 3.84 29.47
CA ILE A 220 6.58 3.37 28.17
C ILE A 220 6.63 1.85 28.14
N LYS A 221 7.69 1.23 28.65
CA LYS A 221 7.80 -0.23 28.79
C LYS A 221 6.73 -0.79 29.70
N ASN A 222 6.50 -0.15 30.84
CA ASN A 222 5.47 -0.53 31.79
C ASN A 222 4.07 -0.49 31.14
N ASN A 223 3.76 0.58 30.41
CA ASN A 223 2.49 0.71 29.69
C ASN A 223 2.33 -0.38 28.60
N ALA A 224 3.40 -0.72 27.90
CA ALA A 224 3.39 -1.80 26.91
C ALA A 224 3.10 -3.16 27.55
N GLY A 225 3.67 -3.45 28.72
CA GLY A 225 3.41 -4.66 29.50
C GLY A 225 1.97 -4.76 29.96
N TRP A 226 1.38 -3.68 30.50
CA TRP A 226 -0.03 -3.64 30.91
C TRP A 226 -0.98 -3.82 29.74
N TRP A 227 -0.64 -3.28 28.58
CA TRP A 227 -1.45 -3.45 27.38
C TRP A 227 -1.37 -4.87 26.82
N ALA A 228 -0.23 -5.56 26.99
CA ALA A 228 0.00 -6.92 26.49
C ALA A 228 -0.66 -8.01 27.39
N SER A 229 -0.89 -7.72 28.66
CA SER A 229 -1.56 -8.61 29.62
C SER A 229 -3.08 -8.60 29.42
#